data_6f38dbc4e7f33c48d36186ca25b66f83
#
_entry.id   6f38dbc4e7f33c48d36186ca25b66f83
#
_cell.length_a   1.000
_cell.length_b   1.000
_cell.length_c   1.000
_cell.angle_alpha   90.00
_cell.angle_beta   90.00
_cell.angle_gamma   90.00
#
_symmetry.space_group_name_H-M   'P 1'
#
loop_
_entity.id
_entity.type
_entity.pdbx_description
1 polymer ?
#
loop_
_entity_poly.entity_id
_entity_poly.type
_entity_poly.pdbx_seq_one_letter_code
_entity_poly.pdbx_strand_id
1 'polypeptide(L)'
;MPERKRIVALVAVALIALGAWRIVAVISATPMLGYANQFDMRRISACVGLWPDVAASERLRAHPEAPIARYVRGERRPDECYISTEVVFAAGAVAIAAIHGGTVDVRVLGAIKATALLLAALALHALFSRKPSWALAHALVFALVIGDPSNTLWLNTLYTEFSAVFFAYVSIALLVAIAAREALDTPARPRLVRLFAVSLVGLGLSRQQHFLLPALIALPAAYSMGRPARHAAIGLLVVVCAIAIVQFAALPRHPTIISANNVDVVLGAILPASKDPAATAERLGLPRLCLQSMGATWYEPMGESLESTCPEVLAMSRGRIAALLLREPMTALRVLLRGWPQLQDWRLGYLGAIERQRFAGAEAVRAVVGPPAVSVAPWVTALPPALFRFLLASSLGLLAASACACLRDMARGRSAPLALALFALTGSAWYAIVTAMFGDGYVEVSRHAQLAAPCLYAAAVVLVASLFAPLVSFDIRSRRTAFASAGFLAASAALGGLLSMVLSTAMERVPMAIGVVDRPTRNIVPAAPLEFTGWALEPSGVAAVELVTDDQRLVAARYGLPYAGARGEALRLYFPSYPDVDAAGFVAELPAVALAKGTLDVRTIVVAKTGTRTEIDRRRIVAERH
;
A
#
# COMPACT_ATOMS: atom_id res chain seq x y z
N MET A 1 46.17 4.28 0.46
CA MET A 1 44.97 3.98 -0.37
C MET A 1 44.49 2.50 -0.26
N PRO A 2 45.33 1.44 -0.25
CA PRO A 2 44.83 0.06 -0.13
C PRO A 2 44.11 -0.23 1.19
N GLU A 3 44.57 0.32 2.29
CA GLU A 3 43.99 0.12 3.63
C GLU A 3 42.55 0.62 3.75
N ARG A 4 42.26 1.82 3.26
CA ARG A 4 40.88 2.37 3.25
C ARG A 4 39.91 1.53 2.41
N LYS A 5 40.35 0.99 1.27
CA LYS A 5 39.49 0.09 0.46
C LYS A 5 39.16 -1.18 1.23
N ARG A 6 40.13 -1.70 2.02
CA ARG A 6 39.92 -2.85 2.90
C ARG A 6 38.93 -2.54 4.00
N ILE A 7 39.05 -1.36 4.66
CA ILE A 7 38.10 -0.92 5.70
C ILE A 7 36.69 -0.83 5.14
N VAL A 8 36.51 -0.17 3.98
CA VAL A 8 35.20 -0.04 3.35
C VAL A 8 34.62 -1.41 2.97
N ALA A 9 35.43 -2.32 2.46
CA ALA A 9 34.98 -3.69 2.15
C ALA A 9 34.55 -4.44 3.42
N LEU A 10 35.33 -4.33 4.52
CA LEU A 10 34.96 -4.94 5.80
C LEU A 10 33.67 -4.36 6.37
N VAL A 11 33.50 -3.04 6.31
CA VAL A 11 32.24 -2.38 6.73
C VAL A 11 31.07 -2.86 5.88
N ALA A 12 31.22 -2.94 4.57
CA ALA A 12 30.17 -3.44 3.69
C ALA A 12 29.78 -4.89 4.00
N VAL A 13 30.77 -5.76 4.24
CA VAL A 13 30.53 -7.16 4.65
C VAL A 13 29.83 -7.22 6.00
N ALA A 14 30.24 -6.41 6.99
CA ALA A 14 29.60 -6.34 8.29
C ALA A 14 28.13 -5.88 8.18
N LEU A 15 27.84 -4.92 7.31
CA LEU A 15 26.46 -4.47 7.04
C LEU A 15 25.62 -5.57 6.37
N ILE A 16 26.15 -6.30 5.40
CA ILE A 16 25.45 -7.45 4.80
C ILE A 16 25.19 -8.52 5.87
N ALA A 17 26.17 -8.82 6.73
CA ALA A 17 26.01 -9.76 7.82
C ALA A 17 24.94 -9.28 8.85
N LEU A 18 24.91 -7.99 9.16
CA LEU A 18 23.88 -7.39 10.01
C LEU A 18 22.49 -7.58 9.40
N GLY A 19 22.31 -7.26 8.11
CA GLY A 19 21.04 -7.48 7.42
C GLY A 19 20.62 -8.95 7.43
N ALA A 20 21.54 -9.86 7.15
CA ALA A 20 21.32 -11.30 7.21
C ALA A 20 20.90 -11.77 8.60
N TRP A 21 21.59 -11.31 9.64
CA TRP A 21 21.25 -11.61 11.03
C TRP A 21 19.84 -11.13 11.39
N ARG A 22 19.46 -9.92 11.00
CA ARG A 22 18.11 -9.37 11.22
C ARG A 22 17.04 -10.25 10.56
N ILE A 23 17.26 -10.65 9.31
CA ILE A 23 16.34 -11.53 8.57
C ILE A 23 16.18 -12.87 9.31
N VAL A 24 17.28 -13.54 9.65
CA VAL A 24 17.24 -14.83 10.32
C VAL A 24 16.56 -14.73 11.68
N ALA A 25 16.90 -13.71 12.47
CA ALA A 25 16.31 -13.50 13.79
C ALA A 25 14.77 -13.32 13.73
N VAL A 26 14.26 -12.60 12.72
CA VAL A 26 12.80 -12.40 12.56
C VAL A 26 12.09 -13.69 12.16
N ILE A 27 12.63 -14.45 11.19
CA ILE A 27 11.95 -15.67 10.72
C ILE A 27 12.00 -16.82 11.72
N SER A 28 13.06 -16.88 12.57
CA SER A 28 13.26 -17.93 13.58
C SER A 28 12.68 -17.58 14.94
N ALA A 29 12.08 -16.42 15.11
CA ALA A 29 11.58 -15.92 16.39
C ALA A 29 10.61 -16.88 17.06
N THR A 30 10.69 -16.96 18.41
CA THR A 30 9.78 -17.73 19.24
C THR A 30 9.26 -16.84 20.37
N PRO A 31 7.93 -16.60 20.47
CA PRO A 31 6.86 -17.09 19.60
C PRO A 31 6.99 -16.59 18.15
N MET A 32 6.36 -17.30 17.21
CA MET A 32 6.44 -17.01 15.79
C MET A 32 5.88 -15.61 15.48
N LEU A 33 6.62 -14.85 14.68
CA LEU A 33 6.16 -13.63 14.05
C LEU A 33 5.66 -13.93 12.64
N GLY A 34 4.64 -13.23 12.19
CA GLY A 34 4.03 -13.45 10.88
C GLY A 34 2.51 -13.56 10.95
N TYR A 35 1.91 -12.94 11.98
CA TYR A 35 0.46 -12.80 12.05
C TYR A 35 -0.05 -12.10 10.80
N ALA A 36 -1.02 -12.70 10.12
CA ALA A 36 -1.49 -12.24 8.83
C ALA A 36 -2.96 -12.59 8.61
N ASN A 37 -3.62 -11.87 7.70
CA ASN A 37 -4.99 -12.14 7.30
C ASN A 37 -5.05 -13.44 6.48
N GLN A 38 -5.69 -14.47 7.02
CA GLN A 38 -5.82 -15.79 6.36
C GLN A 38 -6.69 -15.72 5.10
N PHE A 39 -7.65 -14.80 5.07
CA PHE A 39 -8.50 -14.61 3.90
C PHE A 39 -7.69 -14.18 2.67
N ASP A 40 -6.68 -13.32 2.85
CA ASP A 40 -5.79 -12.92 1.77
C ASP A 40 -4.77 -13.99 1.42
N MET A 41 -4.19 -14.66 2.44
CA MET A 41 -3.20 -15.72 2.22
C MET A 41 -3.79 -16.93 1.51
N ARG A 42 -5.09 -17.23 1.69
CA ARG A 42 -5.76 -18.36 1.01
C ARG A 42 -5.64 -18.29 -0.51
N ARG A 43 -5.51 -17.09 -1.08
CA ARG A 43 -5.38 -16.88 -2.53
C ARG A 43 -4.10 -17.51 -3.09
N ILE A 44 -3.01 -17.50 -2.34
CA ILE A 44 -1.76 -18.20 -2.69
C ILE A 44 -1.84 -19.67 -2.25
N SER A 45 -2.42 -19.95 -1.08
CA SER A 45 -2.71 -21.32 -0.64
C SER A 45 -3.49 -22.12 -1.70
N ALA A 46 -4.51 -21.51 -2.29
CA ALA A 46 -5.32 -22.10 -3.35
C ALA A 46 -4.52 -22.49 -4.59
N CYS A 47 -3.52 -21.69 -4.97
CA CYS A 47 -2.66 -21.98 -6.11
C CYS A 47 -1.82 -23.24 -5.92
N VAL A 48 -1.31 -23.44 -4.71
CA VAL A 48 -0.30 -24.47 -4.44
C VAL A 48 -0.85 -25.66 -3.65
N GLY A 49 -2.06 -25.53 -3.05
CA GLY A 49 -2.65 -26.55 -2.18
C GLY A 49 -1.92 -26.66 -0.83
N LEU A 50 -1.52 -25.53 -0.25
CA LEU A 50 -0.89 -25.47 1.07
C LEU A 50 -1.81 -24.69 2.03
N TRP A 51 -2.45 -25.38 2.96
CA TRP A 51 -3.50 -24.81 3.81
C TRP A 51 -3.10 -24.80 5.28
N PRO A 52 -3.57 -23.83 6.09
CA PRO A 52 -3.39 -23.86 7.54
C PRO A 52 -3.92 -25.16 8.12
N ASP A 53 -3.16 -25.78 9.04
CA ASP A 53 -3.55 -26.99 9.76
C ASP A 53 -4.48 -26.66 10.94
N VAL A 54 -5.69 -26.22 10.59
CA VAL A 54 -6.75 -25.85 11.52
C VAL A 54 -8.10 -26.29 10.97
N ALA A 55 -9.14 -26.25 11.80
CA ALA A 55 -10.51 -26.57 11.38
C ALA A 55 -10.93 -25.74 10.16
N ALA A 56 -11.80 -26.29 9.32
CA ALA A 56 -12.22 -25.64 8.07
C ALA A 56 -12.83 -24.24 8.31
N SER A 57 -13.58 -24.07 9.40
CA SER A 57 -14.13 -22.78 9.82
C SER A 57 -13.06 -21.75 10.16
N GLU A 58 -11.94 -22.17 10.74
CA GLU A 58 -10.82 -21.30 11.10
C GLU A 58 -9.97 -20.90 9.88
N ARG A 59 -9.90 -21.75 8.85
CA ARG A 59 -9.16 -21.44 7.60
C ARG A 59 -9.70 -20.22 6.88
N LEU A 60 -10.98 -19.92 7.06
CA LEU A 60 -11.66 -18.79 6.42
C LEU A 60 -11.65 -17.52 7.28
N ARG A 61 -11.19 -17.60 8.54
CA ARG A 61 -11.10 -16.42 9.40
C ARG A 61 -10.08 -15.43 8.86
N ALA A 62 -10.50 -14.19 8.68
CA ALA A 62 -9.60 -13.12 8.30
C ALA A 62 -8.47 -12.95 9.33
N HIS A 63 -8.83 -12.93 10.62
CA HIS A 63 -7.88 -12.72 11.71
C HIS A 63 -7.95 -13.90 12.70
N PRO A 64 -7.02 -14.87 12.65
CA PRO A 64 -6.91 -15.95 13.63
C PRO A 64 -6.49 -15.40 15.00
N GLU A 65 -6.65 -16.19 16.07
CA GLU A 65 -6.26 -15.77 17.43
C GLU A 65 -4.73 -15.62 17.57
N ALA A 66 -3.97 -16.43 16.85
CA ALA A 66 -2.51 -16.40 16.82
C ALA A 66 -1.98 -16.72 15.42
N PRO A 67 -0.70 -16.42 15.12
CA PRO A 67 -0.06 -16.85 13.88
C PRO A 67 -0.13 -18.37 13.73
N ILE A 68 -0.58 -18.83 12.57
CA ILE A 68 -0.67 -20.26 12.28
C ILE A 68 0.68 -20.72 11.71
N ALA A 69 1.39 -21.52 12.49
CA ALA A 69 2.71 -22.03 12.09
C ALA A 69 2.62 -23.24 11.18
N ARG A 70 1.66 -24.15 11.43
CA ARG A 70 1.58 -25.44 10.76
C ARG A 70 0.65 -25.39 9.55
N TYR A 71 1.13 -25.90 8.43
CA TYR A 71 0.40 -26.00 7.18
C TYR A 71 0.42 -27.45 6.68
N VAL A 72 -0.64 -27.84 5.97
CA VAL A 72 -0.82 -29.18 5.40
C VAL A 72 -1.07 -29.08 3.90
N ARG A 73 -0.62 -30.10 3.16
CA ARG A 73 -1.00 -30.27 1.76
C ARG A 73 -2.47 -30.66 1.66
N GLY A 74 -3.16 -29.98 0.77
CA GLY A 74 -4.55 -30.23 0.45
C GLY A 74 -4.83 -30.00 -1.03
N GLU A 75 -6.08 -29.91 -1.37
CA GLU A 75 -6.55 -29.67 -2.73
C GLU A 75 -6.15 -28.27 -3.24
N ARG A 76 -5.77 -28.17 -4.51
CA ARG A 76 -5.61 -26.88 -5.21
C ARG A 76 -6.98 -26.40 -5.66
N ARG A 77 -7.19 -25.08 -5.55
CA ARG A 77 -8.41 -24.41 -5.99
C ARG A 77 -8.09 -23.35 -7.02
N PRO A 78 -8.01 -23.73 -8.32
CA PRO A 78 -7.58 -22.80 -9.39
C PRO A 78 -8.50 -21.59 -9.55
N ASP A 79 -9.76 -21.70 -9.19
CA ASP A 79 -10.78 -20.64 -9.18
C ASP A 79 -10.52 -19.57 -8.11
N GLU A 80 -9.91 -19.96 -6.99
CA GLU A 80 -9.51 -19.04 -5.92
C GLU A 80 -8.05 -18.55 -6.06
N CYS A 81 -7.28 -19.12 -7.00
CA CYS A 81 -5.85 -18.85 -7.16
C CYS A 81 -5.60 -17.44 -7.70
N TYR A 82 -4.80 -16.66 -6.97
CA TYR A 82 -4.30 -15.36 -7.43
C TYR A 82 -2.94 -15.51 -8.11
N ILE A 83 -2.84 -15.08 -9.36
CA ILE A 83 -1.60 -15.17 -10.13
C ILE A 83 -0.55 -14.23 -9.54
N SER A 84 0.48 -14.83 -8.95
CA SER A 84 1.60 -14.11 -8.34
C SER A 84 2.88 -14.92 -8.41
N THR A 85 4.03 -14.24 -8.54
CA THR A 85 5.35 -14.86 -8.38
C THR A 85 5.61 -15.39 -6.98
N GLU A 86 4.79 -15.04 -6.00
CA GLU A 86 4.80 -15.64 -4.65
C GLU A 86 4.60 -17.16 -4.69
N VAL A 87 3.84 -17.65 -5.67
CA VAL A 87 3.61 -19.09 -5.92
C VAL A 87 4.92 -19.86 -6.09
N VAL A 88 5.97 -19.25 -6.64
CA VAL A 88 7.29 -19.91 -6.83
C VAL A 88 7.91 -20.27 -5.49
N PHE A 89 7.85 -19.37 -4.50
CA PHE A 89 8.36 -19.63 -3.15
C PHE A 89 7.47 -20.62 -2.39
N ALA A 90 6.16 -20.47 -2.50
CA ALA A 90 5.19 -21.38 -1.88
C ALA A 90 5.30 -22.81 -2.43
N ALA A 91 5.58 -22.99 -3.72
CA ALA A 91 5.81 -24.30 -4.33
C ALA A 91 7.02 -25.04 -3.71
N GLY A 92 8.07 -24.29 -3.35
CA GLY A 92 9.21 -24.84 -2.61
C GLY A 92 8.80 -25.41 -1.24
N ALA A 93 7.94 -24.71 -0.49
CA ALA A 93 7.43 -25.20 0.78
C ALA A 93 6.54 -26.44 0.60
N VAL A 94 5.72 -26.48 -0.48
CA VAL A 94 4.93 -27.68 -0.83
C VAL A 94 5.81 -28.89 -1.15
N ALA A 95 6.93 -28.68 -1.86
CA ALA A 95 7.87 -29.76 -2.16
C ALA A 95 8.48 -30.34 -0.88
N ILE A 96 8.85 -29.48 0.07
CA ILE A 96 9.36 -29.91 1.39
C ILE A 96 8.25 -30.61 2.20
N ALA A 97 7.02 -30.09 2.22
CA ALA A 97 5.88 -30.74 2.87
C ALA A 97 5.65 -32.14 2.31
N ALA A 98 5.84 -32.34 0.99
CA ALA A 98 5.67 -33.65 0.35
C ALA A 98 6.65 -34.70 0.89
N ILE A 99 7.88 -34.29 1.23
CA ILE A 99 8.92 -35.16 1.79
C ILE A 99 8.64 -35.45 3.28
N HIS A 100 8.01 -34.52 3.99
CA HIS A 100 7.76 -34.62 5.44
C HIS A 100 6.32 -35.02 5.78
N GLY A 101 5.73 -35.96 5.06
CA GLY A 101 4.40 -36.53 5.39
C GLY A 101 3.23 -35.57 5.16
N GLY A 102 3.40 -34.59 4.28
CA GLY A 102 2.31 -33.67 3.88
C GLY A 102 2.17 -32.44 4.78
N THR A 103 3.00 -32.26 5.80
CA THR A 103 2.96 -31.10 6.71
C THR A 103 4.24 -30.28 6.66
N VAL A 104 4.14 -28.98 6.94
CA VAL A 104 5.28 -28.06 6.99
C VAL A 104 5.03 -26.93 7.97
N ASP A 105 6.09 -26.47 8.66
CA ASP A 105 6.06 -25.20 9.40
C ASP A 105 6.23 -24.05 8.38
N VAL A 106 5.45 -22.98 8.50
CA VAL A 106 5.51 -21.81 7.61
C VAL A 106 6.86 -21.11 7.65
N ARG A 107 7.65 -21.29 8.72
CA ARG A 107 9.04 -20.82 8.79
C ARG A 107 9.94 -21.43 7.70
N VAL A 108 9.59 -22.60 7.19
CA VAL A 108 10.27 -23.20 6.02
C VAL A 108 10.07 -22.33 4.79
N LEU A 109 8.85 -21.81 4.57
CA LEU A 109 8.61 -20.82 3.52
C LEU A 109 9.45 -19.55 3.76
N GLY A 110 9.46 -19.06 5.00
CA GLY A 110 10.31 -17.94 5.39
C GLY A 110 11.78 -18.18 5.12
N ALA A 111 12.29 -19.39 5.41
CA ALA A 111 13.67 -19.78 5.14
C ALA A 111 13.99 -19.86 3.63
N ILE A 112 13.08 -20.37 2.80
CA ILE A 112 13.22 -20.38 1.33
C ILE A 112 13.33 -18.95 0.81
N LYS A 113 12.44 -18.06 1.22
CA LYS A 113 12.44 -16.65 0.83
C LYS A 113 13.71 -15.93 1.31
N ALA A 114 14.08 -16.14 2.58
CA ALA A 114 15.30 -15.57 3.14
C ALA A 114 16.55 -16.05 2.39
N THR A 115 16.64 -17.33 2.08
CA THR A 115 17.76 -17.90 1.29
C THR A 115 17.85 -17.24 -0.08
N ALA A 116 16.73 -17.12 -0.80
CA ALA A 116 16.70 -16.45 -2.09
C ALA A 116 17.16 -14.98 -1.98
N LEU A 117 16.68 -14.26 -0.95
CA LEU A 117 17.03 -12.87 -0.69
C LEU A 117 18.53 -12.70 -0.35
N LEU A 118 19.08 -13.57 0.50
CA LEU A 118 20.49 -13.55 0.89
C LEU A 118 21.41 -13.88 -0.29
N LEU A 119 21.07 -14.89 -1.09
CA LEU A 119 21.83 -15.23 -2.29
C LEU A 119 21.81 -14.08 -3.30
N ALA A 120 20.65 -13.46 -3.51
CA ALA A 120 20.55 -12.28 -4.37
C ALA A 120 21.40 -11.12 -3.83
N ALA A 121 21.34 -10.84 -2.52
CA ALA A 121 22.13 -9.78 -1.90
C ALA A 121 23.63 -10.01 -2.04
N LEU A 122 24.12 -11.23 -1.81
CA LEU A 122 25.52 -11.59 -1.98
C LEU A 122 25.97 -11.47 -3.45
N ALA A 123 25.18 -11.98 -4.39
CA ALA A 123 25.46 -11.87 -5.81
C ALA A 123 25.51 -10.40 -6.28
N LEU A 124 24.55 -9.59 -5.87
CA LEU A 124 24.52 -8.15 -6.16
C LEU A 124 25.68 -7.41 -5.50
N HIS A 125 26.02 -7.76 -4.26
CA HIS A 125 27.18 -7.18 -3.57
C HIS A 125 28.48 -7.49 -4.32
N ALA A 126 28.66 -8.71 -4.79
CA ALA A 126 29.80 -9.10 -5.61
C ALA A 126 29.87 -8.29 -6.92
N LEU A 127 28.72 -7.94 -7.52
CA LEU A 127 28.69 -7.05 -8.69
C LEU A 127 29.17 -5.63 -8.38
N PHE A 128 28.87 -5.10 -7.20
CA PHE A 128 29.26 -3.76 -6.77
C PHE A 128 30.65 -3.70 -6.14
N SER A 129 31.26 -4.81 -5.73
CA SER A 129 32.52 -4.86 -4.98
C SER A 129 33.70 -4.11 -5.65
N ARG A 130 33.69 -4.02 -6.98
CA ARG A 130 34.69 -3.26 -7.74
C ARG A 130 34.59 -1.73 -7.59
N LYS A 131 33.48 -1.22 -7.08
CA LYS A 131 33.22 0.21 -6.85
C LYS A 131 32.83 0.42 -5.39
N PRO A 132 33.81 0.76 -4.50
CA PRO A 132 33.60 0.78 -3.05
C PRO A 132 32.40 1.62 -2.58
N SER A 133 32.14 2.76 -3.21
CA SER A 133 30.98 3.61 -2.89
C SER A 133 29.64 2.93 -3.19
N TRP A 134 29.54 2.23 -4.32
CA TRP A 134 28.32 1.46 -4.65
C TRP A 134 28.18 0.20 -3.79
N ALA A 135 29.29 -0.46 -3.47
CA ALA A 135 29.27 -1.60 -2.56
C ALA A 135 28.77 -1.21 -1.17
N LEU A 136 29.24 -0.07 -0.66
CA LEU A 136 28.79 0.47 0.63
C LEU A 136 27.33 0.91 0.58
N ALA A 137 26.92 1.64 -0.46
CA ALA A 137 25.53 2.05 -0.64
C ALA A 137 24.58 0.84 -0.71
N HIS A 138 24.94 -0.18 -1.47
CA HIS A 138 24.18 -1.43 -1.56
C HIS A 138 24.09 -2.13 -0.20
N ALA A 139 25.21 -2.24 0.54
CA ALA A 139 25.24 -2.88 1.85
C ALA A 139 24.38 -2.11 2.88
N LEU A 140 24.40 -0.77 2.84
CA LEU A 140 23.54 0.07 3.66
C LEU A 140 22.05 -0.13 3.32
N VAL A 141 21.69 -0.14 2.02
CA VAL A 141 20.30 -0.41 1.60
C VAL A 141 19.86 -1.80 2.07
N PHE A 142 20.72 -2.81 1.91
CA PHE A 142 20.40 -4.16 2.37
C PHE A 142 20.21 -4.21 3.90
N ALA A 143 21.13 -3.66 4.68
CA ALA A 143 21.07 -3.71 6.13
C ALA A 143 19.91 -2.90 6.73
N LEU A 144 19.70 -1.67 6.23
CA LEU A 144 18.78 -0.70 6.84
C LEU A 144 17.37 -0.73 6.25
N VAL A 145 17.23 -1.19 5.01
CA VAL A 145 15.93 -1.17 4.31
C VAL A 145 15.43 -2.59 4.06
N ILE A 146 16.15 -3.39 3.30
CA ILE A 146 15.69 -4.73 2.92
C ILE A 146 15.62 -5.68 4.12
N GLY A 147 16.63 -5.64 5.00
CA GLY A 147 16.67 -6.41 6.26
C GLY A 147 15.85 -5.79 7.40
N ASP A 148 15.14 -4.69 7.16
CA ASP A 148 14.29 -4.09 8.20
C ASP A 148 13.11 -5.00 8.54
N PRO A 149 12.73 -5.15 9.83
CA PRO A 149 11.58 -5.96 10.25
C PRO A 149 10.29 -5.63 9.50
N SER A 150 10.06 -4.37 9.13
CA SER A 150 8.88 -3.98 8.34
C SER A 150 8.80 -4.67 6.98
N ASN A 151 9.92 -5.12 6.42
CA ASN A 151 9.96 -5.91 5.18
C ASN A 151 10.13 -7.41 5.44
N THR A 152 10.81 -7.80 6.53
CA THR A 152 11.10 -9.22 6.81
C THR A 152 9.97 -9.96 7.49
N LEU A 153 9.02 -9.26 8.13
CA LEU A 153 7.79 -9.87 8.67
C LEU A 153 6.90 -10.54 7.61
N TRP A 154 7.04 -10.17 6.32
CA TRP A 154 6.34 -10.83 5.22
C TRP A 154 6.90 -12.22 4.86
N LEU A 155 8.07 -12.58 5.38
CA LEU A 155 8.74 -13.85 5.03
C LEU A 155 7.94 -15.07 5.49
N ASN A 156 7.41 -15.06 6.73
CA ASN A 156 6.61 -16.15 7.29
C ASN A 156 5.12 -16.09 6.87
N THR A 157 4.80 -15.50 5.72
CA THR A 157 3.43 -15.34 5.25
C THR A 157 3.28 -15.77 3.79
N LEU A 158 2.08 -16.07 3.35
CA LEU A 158 1.73 -16.30 1.94
C LEU A 158 1.22 -15.02 1.26
N TYR A 159 1.65 -13.86 1.75
CA TYR A 159 1.37 -12.58 1.12
C TYR A 159 2.29 -12.33 -0.09
N THR A 160 1.76 -11.64 -1.09
CA THR A 160 2.46 -11.31 -2.34
C THR A 160 3.49 -10.18 -2.19
N GLU A 161 3.51 -9.51 -1.05
CA GLU A 161 4.32 -8.35 -0.74
C GLU A 161 5.82 -8.68 -0.73
N PHE A 162 6.19 -9.86 -0.25
CA PHE A 162 7.60 -10.29 -0.29
C PHE A 162 8.13 -10.37 -1.73
N SER A 163 7.40 -11.05 -2.62
CA SER A 163 7.85 -11.18 -4.02
C SER A 163 7.97 -9.83 -4.71
N ALA A 164 7.09 -8.86 -4.40
CA ALA A 164 7.19 -7.51 -4.92
C ALA A 164 8.48 -6.79 -4.47
N VAL A 165 8.77 -6.82 -3.16
CA VAL A 165 9.99 -6.20 -2.60
C VAL A 165 11.24 -6.90 -3.15
N PHE A 166 11.25 -8.24 -3.21
CA PHE A 166 12.37 -9.02 -3.72
C PHE A 166 12.69 -8.68 -5.18
N PHE A 167 11.70 -8.73 -6.06
CA PHE A 167 11.93 -8.47 -7.48
C PHE A 167 12.20 -6.99 -7.78
N ALA A 168 11.62 -6.05 -7.03
CA ALA A 168 11.96 -4.63 -7.14
C ALA A 168 13.43 -4.39 -6.73
N TYR A 169 13.86 -4.94 -5.60
CA TYR A 169 15.24 -4.86 -5.12
C TYR A 169 16.22 -5.41 -6.16
N VAL A 170 15.99 -6.63 -6.67
CA VAL A 170 16.85 -7.27 -7.66
C VAL A 170 16.88 -6.47 -8.97
N SER A 171 15.71 -6.04 -9.47
CA SER A 171 15.61 -5.29 -10.72
C SER A 171 16.35 -3.96 -10.66
N ILE A 172 16.13 -3.17 -9.61
CA ILE A 172 16.76 -1.85 -9.47
C ILE A 172 18.26 -1.99 -9.25
N ALA A 173 18.71 -2.95 -8.44
CA ALA A 173 20.12 -3.19 -8.23
C ALA A 173 20.83 -3.65 -9.52
N LEU A 174 20.21 -4.53 -10.31
CA LEU A 174 20.73 -4.95 -11.63
C LEU A 174 20.77 -3.79 -12.63
N LEU A 175 19.74 -2.95 -12.66
CA LEU A 175 19.72 -1.72 -13.47
C LEU A 175 20.95 -0.85 -13.17
N VAL A 176 21.17 -0.56 -11.88
CA VAL A 176 22.32 0.24 -11.44
C VAL A 176 23.65 -0.44 -11.78
N ALA A 177 23.76 -1.76 -11.58
CA ALA A 177 24.97 -2.52 -11.90
C ALA A 177 25.27 -2.49 -13.41
N ILE A 178 24.27 -2.63 -14.26
CA ILE A 178 24.39 -2.53 -15.73
C ILE A 178 24.84 -1.12 -16.12
N ALA A 179 24.15 -0.09 -15.62
CA ALA A 179 24.48 1.31 -15.91
C ALA A 179 25.88 1.72 -15.41
N ALA A 180 26.29 1.23 -14.25
CA ALA A 180 27.60 1.49 -13.68
C ALA A 180 28.75 0.79 -14.42
N ARG A 181 28.46 -0.24 -15.22
CA ARG A 181 29.44 -1.03 -15.99
C ARG A 181 29.53 -0.69 -17.47
N GLU A 182 28.88 0.35 -17.93
CA GLU A 182 28.80 0.72 -19.35
C GLU A 182 30.14 0.87 -20.07
N ALA A 183 31.23 1.06 -19.33
CA ALA A 183 32.59 1.10 -19.86
C ALA A 183 33.27 -0.28 -19.99
N LEU A 184 32.57 -1.39 -19.69
CA LEU A 184 33.15 -2.74 -19.70
C LEU A 184 32.46 -3.59 -20.77
N ASP A 185 33.10 -3.77 -21.89
CA ASP A 185 32.83 -4.84 -22.86
C ASP A 185 33.15 -6.19 -22.20
N THR A 186 32.26 -6.67 -21.35
CA THR A 186 32.44 -7.95 -20.66
C THR A 186 31.44 -8.98 -21.14
N PRO A 187 31.85 -10.26 -21.32
CA PRO A 187 30.94 -11.36 -21.70
C PRO A 187 29.82 -11.62 -20.67
N ALA A 188 29.87 -10.98 -19.50
CA ALA A 188 28.84 -11.04 -18.49
C ALA A 188 27.62 -10.15 -18.78
N ARG A 189 27.74 -9.14 -19.67
CA ARG A 189 26.64 -8.18 -19.97
C ARG A 189 25.34 -8.85 -20.43
N PRO A 190 25.35 -9.79 -21.39
CA PRO A 190 24.13 -10.47 -21.81
C PRO A 190 23.44 -11.28 -20.69
N ARG A 191 24.22 -11.83 -19.77
CA ARG A 191 23.67 -12.58 -18.62
C ARG A 191 22.98 -11.64 -17.64
N LEU A 192 23.58 -10.48 -17.34
CA LEU A 192 22.99 -9.47 -16.45
C LEU A 192 21.70 -8.90 -17.05
N VAL A 193 21.69 -8.64 -18.36
CA VAL A 193 20.47 -8.15 -19.05
C VAL A 193 19.36 -9.19 -19.00
N ARG A 194 19.68 -10.49 -19.18
CA ARG A 194 18.68 -11.57 -19.04
C ARG A 194 18.15 -11.67 -17.63
N LEU A 195 19.00 -11.63 -16.60
CA LEU A 195 18.59 -11.64 -15.21
C LEU A 195 17.72 -10.43 -14.87
N PHE A 196 18.07 -9.25 -15.39
CA PHE A 196 17.27 -8.04 -15.26
C PHE A 196 15.89 -8.22 -15.89
N ALA A 197 15.81 -8.75 -17.11
CA ALA A 197 14.53 -9.02 -17.77
C ALA A 197 13.66 -10.01 -16.98
N VAL A 198 14.26 -11.11 -16.50
CA VAL A 198 13.55 -12.09 -15.66
C VAL A 198 13.05 -11.46 -14.36
N SER A 199 13.87 -10.62 -13.71
CA SER A 199 13.46 -9.95 -12.48
C SER A 199 12.31 -8.94 -12.71
N LEU A 200 12.30 -8.26 -13.87
CA LEU A 200 11.20 -7.37 -14.26
C LEU A 200 9.90 -8.14 -14.51
N VAL A 201 9.97 -9.29 -15.17
CA VAL A 201 8.80 -10.17 -15.32
C VAL A 201 8.29 -10.62 -13.96
N GLY A 202 9.22 -11.05 -13.08
CA GLY A 202 8.89 -11.41 -11.70
C GLY A 202 8.20 -10.28 -10.93
N LEU A 203 8.67 -9.05 -11.10
CA LEU A 203 8.07 -7.84 -10.50
C LEU A 203 6.66 -7.57 -11.04
N GLY A 204 6.48 -7.59 -12.36
CA GLY A 204 5.18 -7.35 -12.98
C GLY A 204 4.13 -8.41 -12.65
N LEU A 205 4.58 -9.66 -12.43
CA LEU A 205 3.72 -10.76 -12.00
C LEU A 205 3.60 -10.89 -10.48
N SER A 206 4.29 -10.07 -9.68
CA SER A 206 4.19 -10.17 -8.22
C SER A 206 2.81 -9.82 -7.70
N ARG A 207 2.21 -8.75 -8.22
CA ARG A 207 0.84 -8.29 -7.93
C ARG A 207 0.25 -7.65 -9.16
N GLN A 208 -1.07 -7.72 -9.29
CA GLN A 208 -1.78 -7.12 -10.39
C GLN A 208 -1.49 -5.62 -10.57
N GLN A 209 -1.45 -4.88 -9.48
CA GLN A 209 -1.15 -3.45 -9.50
C GLN A 209 0.27 -3.12 -10.04
N HIS A 210 1.19 -4.09 -10.09
CA HIS A 210 2.57 -3.86 -10.51
C HIS A 210 2.82 -4.09 -12.01
N PHE A 211 1.79 -4.33 -12.81
CA PHE A 211 1.93 -4.72 -14.22
C PHE A 211 2.68 -3.69 -15.11
N LEU A 212 2.59 -2.39 -14.81
CA LEU A 212 3.31 -1.33 -15.53
C LEU A 212 4.67 -0.97 -14.91
N LEU A 213 4.96 -1.44 -13.69
CA LEU A 213 6.20 -1.09 -13.00
C LEU A 213 7.47 -1.55 -13.75
N PRO A 214 7.49 -2.72 -14.44
CA PRO A 214 8.58 -3.10 -15.32
C PRO A 214 8.88 -2.07 -16.40
N ALA A 215 7.86 -1.46 -17.01
CA ALA A 215 8.06 -0.44 -18.05
C ALA A 215 8.72 0.82 -17.49
N LEU A 216 8.26 1.28 -16.32
CA LEU A 216 8.81 2.45 -15.64
C LEU A 216 10.31 2.28 -15.33
N ILE A 217 10.73 1.08 -14.90
CA ILE A 217 12.13 0.79 -14.57
C ILE A 217 12.98 0.58 -15.83
N ALA A 218 12.44 -0.09 -16.85
CA ALA A 218 13.23 -0.53 -17.99
C ALA A 218 13.29 0.48 -19.13
N LEU A 219 12.31 1.38 -19.29
CA LEU A 219 12.36 2.40 -20.35
C LEU A 219 13.61 3.28 -20.27
N PRO A 220 13.99 3.84 -19.10
CA PRO A 220 15.24 4.58 -18.96
C PRO A 220 16.48 3.72 -19.18
N ALA A 221 16.41 2.44 -18.78
CA ALA A 221 17.50 1.48 -18.99
C ALA A 221 17.76 1.20 -20.48
N ALA A 222 16.69 0.97 -21.25
CA ALA A 222 16.77 0.70 -22.67
C ALA A 222 17.46 1.84 -23.44
N TYR A 223 17.17 3.06 -23.07
CA TYR A 223 17.82 4.24 -23.68
C TYR A 223 19.30 4.35 -23.31
N SER A 224 19.69 4.01 -22.10
CA SER A 224 21.09 4.09 -21.66
C SER A 224 21.99 3.00 -22.27
N MET A 225 21.39 1.92 -22.83
CA MET A 225 22.13 0.80 -23.39
C MET A 225 22.55 0.93 -24.87
N GLY A 226 22.20 2.03 -25.58
CA GLY A 226 22.65 2.30 -26.96
C GLY A 226 21.76 1.71 -28.07
N ARG A 227 22.24 1.66 -29.34
CA ARG A 227 21.46 1.28 -30.54
C ARG A 227 20.65 -0.03 -30.46
N PRO A 228 21.04 -1.09 -29.72
CA PRO A 228 20.17 -2.24 -29.48
C PRO A 228 18.92 -1.93 -28.63
N ALA A 229 18.87 -0.74 -28.03
CA ALA A 229 17.79 -0.28 -27.15
C ALA A 229 16.39 -0.29 -27.79
N ARG A 230 16.31 -0.06 -29.09
CA ARG A 230 15.00 -0.04 -29.79
C ARG A 230 14.33 -1.42 -29.76
N HIS A 231 15.07 -2.48 -30.06
CA HIS A 231 14.57 -3.84 -29.99
C HIS A 231 14.31 -4.30 -28.55
N ALA A 232 15.17 -3.87 -27.61
CA ALA A 232 14.95 -4.14 -26.19
C ALA A 232 13.70 -3.42 -25.66
N ALA A 233 13.45 -2.18 -26.08
CA ALA A 233 12.25 -1.42 -25.70
C ALA A 233 10.98 -2.05 -26.29
N ILE A 234 11.00 -2.50 -27.55
CA ILE A 234 9.88 -3.20 -28.17
C ILE A 234 9.63 -4.55 -27.47
N GLY A 235 10.70 -5.33 -27.23
CA GLY A 235 10.59 -6.60 -26.50
C GLY A 235 10.02 -6.41 -25.10
N LEU A 236 10.45 -5.35 -24.39
CA LEU A 236 9.92 -5.01 -23.08
C LEU A 236 8.43 -4.62 -23.16
N LEU A 237 8.04 -3.82 -24.13
CA LEU A 237 6.63 -3.45 -24.34
C LEU A 237 5.77 -4.70 -24.56
N VAL A 238 6.23 -5.64 -25.39
CA VAL A 238 5.55 -6.93 -25.60
C VAL A 238 5.43 -7.70 -24.29
N VAL A 239 6.50 -7.77 -23.50
CA VAL A 239 6.48 -8.46 -22.18
C VAL A 239 5.51 -7.78 -21.23
N VAL A 240 5.50 -6.45 -21.15
CA VAL A 240 4.56 -5.69 -20.29
C VAL A 240 3.11 -5.91 -20.75
N CYS A 241 2.85 -5.89 -22.07
CA CYS A 241 1.52 -6.19 -22.59
C CYS A 241 1.10 -7.64 -22.26
N ALA A 242 2.00 -8.61 -22.39
CA ALA A 242 1.72 -10.00 -22.03
C ALA A 242 1.42 -10.15 -20.53
N ILE A 243 2.21 -9.51 -19.67
CA ILE A 243 1.95 -9.46 -18.22
C ILE A 243 0.57 -8.85 -17.94
N ALA A 244 0.27 -7.72 -18.56
CA ALA A 244 -1.02 -7.05 -18.41
C ALA A 244 -2.18 -7.96 -18.83
N ILE A 245 -2.07 -8.61 -19.98
CA ILE A 245 -3.09 -9.56 -20.47
C ILE A 245 -3.29 -10.69 -19.44
N VAL A 246 -2.22 -11.31 -18.95
CA VAL A 246 -2.32 -12.39 -17.95
C VAL A 246 -2.99 -11.89 -16.67
N GLN A 247 -2.59 -10.74 -16.15
CA GLN A 247 -3.12 -10.18 -14.91
C GLN A 247 -4.59 -9.75 -15.04
N PHE A 248 -4.95 -9.10 -16.14
CA PHE A 248 -6.34 -8.66 -16.38
C PHE A 248 -7.29 -9.78 -16.78
N ALA A 249 -6.80 -10.81 -17.48
CA ALA A 249 -7.61 -11.99 -17.78
C ALA A 249 -7.95 -12.84 -16.54
N ALA A 250 -7.10 -12.76 -15.50
CA ALA A 250 -7.35 -13.44 -14.23
C ALA A 250 -8.31 -12.68 -13.29
N LEU A 251 -8.47 -11.37 -13.47
CA LEU A 251 -9.28 -10.51 -12.60
C LEU A 251 -10.75 -10.90 -12.47
N PRO A 252 -11.46 -11.28 -13.57
CA PRO A 252 -12.87 -11.67 -13.48
C PRO A 252 -13.14 -12.88 -12.58
N ARG A 253 -12.11 -13.66 -12.24
CA ARG A 253 -12.23 -14.79 -11.29
C ARG A 253 -12.44 -14.35 -9.85
N HIS A 254 -12.27 -13.05 -9.56
CA HIS A 254 -12.37 -12.49 -8.21
C HIS A 254 -13.34 -11.29 -8.17
N PRO A 255 -14.64 -11.48 -8.46
CA PRO A 255 -15.61 -10.36 -8.53
C PRO A 255 -15.69 -9.58 -7.21
N THR A 256 -15.60 -10.25 -6.08
CA THR A 256 -15.62 -9.62 -4.75
C THR A 256 -14.46 -8.62 -4.58
N ILE A 257 -13.29 -8.90 -5.14
CA ILE A 257 -12.15 -7.95 -5.09
C ILE A 257 -12.48 -6.69 -5.90
N ILE A 258 -13.10 -6.86 -7.07
CA ILE A 258 -13.47 -5.73 -7.93
C ILE A 258 -14.47 -4.85 -7.20
N SER A 259 -15.51 -5.45 -6.62
CA SER A 259 -16.55 -4.74 -5.87
C SER A 259 -15.97 -4.03 -4.67
N ALA A 260 -15.16 -4.71 -3.84
CA ALA A 260 -14.51 -4.12 -2.68
C ALA A 260 -13.67 -2.90 -3.08
N ASN A 261 -12.79 -3.06 -4.05
CA ASN A 261 -11.93 -1.98 -4.51
C ASN A 261 -12.71 -0.81 -5.13
N ASN A 262 -13.85 -1.07 -5.77
CA ASN A 262 -14.69 0.00 -6.31
C ASN A 262 -15.34 0.80 -5.20
N VAL A 263 -15.86 0.14 -4.17
CA VAL A 263 -16.42 0.80 -2.97
C VAL A 263 -15.36 1.66 -2.30
N ASP A 264 -14.21 1.07 -1.98
CA ASP A 264 -13.13 1.75 -1.26
C ASP A 264 -12.58 2.95 -2.02
N VAL A 265 -12.47 2.84 -3.36
CA VAL A 265 -11.98 3.95 -4.20
C VAL A 265 -13.05 5.02 -4.42
N VAL A 266 -14.28 4.63 -4.78
CA VAL A 266 -15.30 5.60 -5.17
C VAL A 266 -15.96 6.23 -3.97
N LEU A 267 -16.53 5.41 -3.07
CA LEU A 267 -17.23 5.91 -1.89
C LEU A 267 -16.26 6.36 -0.81
N GLY A 268 -15.19 5.59 -0.58
CA GLY A 268 -14.20 5.86 0.47
C GLY A 268 -13.21 6.98 0.14
N ALA A 269 -12.83 7.17 -1.13
CA ALA A 269 -11.77 8.10 -1.48
C ALA A 269 -12.20 9.23 -2.43
N ILE A 270 -12.81 8.93 -3.58
CA ILE A 270 -13.08 9.92 -4.63
C ILE A 270 -14.21 10.89 -4.22
N LEU A 271 -15.37 10.38 -3.83
CA LEU A 271 -16.48 11.25 -3.47
C LEU A 271 -16.15 12.18 -2.28
N PRO A 272 -15.53 11.69 -1.19
CA PRO A 272 -15.08 12.56 -0.10
C PRO A 272 -14.04 13.61 -0.51
N ALA A 273 -13.21 13.33 -1.52
CA ALA A 273 -12.18 14.24 -2.01
C ALA A 273 -12.72 15.24 -3.04
N SER A 274 -13.91 15.02 -3.59
CA SER A 274 -14.52 15.92 -4.56
C SER A 274 -14.93 17.24 -3.91
N LYS A 275 -14.85 18.33 -4.67
CA LYS A 275 -15.41 19.64 -4.28
C LYS A 275 -16.94 19.64 -4.36
N ASP A 276 -17.51 18.87 -5.28
CA ASP A 276 -18.94 18.65 -5.47
C ASP A 276 -19.20 17.14 -5.64
N PRO A 277 -19.39 16.41 -4.54
CA PRO A 277 -19.64 14.98 -4.58
C PRO A 277 -20.89 14.58 -5.39
N ALA A 278 -21.92 15.43 -5.41
CA ALA A 278 -23.15 15.15 -6.16
C ALA A 278 -22.91 15.19 -7.67
N ALA A 279 -22.25 16.23 -8.17
CA ALA A 279 -21.87 16.31 -9.58
C ALA A 279 -20.87 15.22 -9.98
N THR A 280 -19.96 14.85 -9.08
CA THR A 280 -18.99 13.76 -9.33
C THR A 280 -19.68 12.40 -9.37
N ALA A 281 -20.65 12.13 -8.48
CA ALA A 281 -21.46 10.92 -8.52
C ALA A 281 -22.25 10.82 -9.82
N GLU A 282 -22.89 11.91 -10.26
CA GLU A 282 -23.62 11.97 -11.53
C GLU A 282 -22.69 11.66 -12.74
N ARG A 283 -21.49 12.23 -12.79
CA ARG A 283 -20.49 11.91 -13.84
C ARG A 283 -20.04 10.46 -13.81
N LEU A 284 -20.02 9.83 -12.65
CA LEU A 284 -19.79 8.41 -12.49
C LEU A 284 -21.04 7.56 -12.82
N GLY A 285 -22.18 8.18 -13.12
CA GLY A 285 -23.45 7.50 -13.35
C GLY A 285 -24.00 6.82 -12.10
N LEU A 286 -23.69 7.38 -10.93
CA LEU A 286 -24.21 6.92 -9.65
C LEU A 286 -25.48 7.72 -9.30
N PRO A 287 -26.55 7.05 -8.82
CA PRO A 287 -27.70 7.73 -8.28
C PRO A 287 -27.34 8.53 -7.02
N ARG A 288 -28.09 9.60 -6.74
CA ARG A 288 -27.85 10.43 -5.55
C ARG A 288 -27.92 9.66 -4.24
N LEU A 289 -28.65 8.55 -4.23
CA LEU A 289 -28.72 7.64 -3.08
C LEU A 289 -27.34 7.12 -2.65
N CYS A 290 -26.42 6.92 -3.58
CA CYS A 290 -25.04 6.51 -3.30
C CYS A 290 -24.28 7.51 -2.40
N LEU A 291 -24.67 8.77 -2.37
CA LEU A 291 -24.04 9.77 -1.50
C LEU A 291 -24.26 9.49 -0.01
N GLN A 292 -25.32 8.77 0.33
CA GLN A 292 -25.56 8.33 1.71
C GLN A 292 -24.49 7.37 2.22
N SER A 293 -23.85 6.65 1.29
CA SER A 293 -22.74 5.73 1.59
C SER A 293 -21.35 6.37 1.41
N MET A 294 -21.28 7.71 1.26
CA MET A 294 -20.00 8.39 1.10
C MET A 294 -19.15 8.22 2.36
N GLY A 295 -17.87 7.86 2.19
CA GLY A 295 -16.95 7.51 3.27
C GLY A 295 -17.01 6.05 3.71
N ALA A 296 -17.95 5.25 3.19
CA ALA A 296 -18.02 3.81 3.47
C ALA A 296 -16.84 3.06 2.83
N THR A 297 -16.43 1.99 3.50
CA THR A 297 -15.49 1.00 2.96
C THR A 297 -16.15 -0.38 2.87
N TRP A 298 -15.61 -1.26 2.05
CA TRP A 298 -16.14 -2.61 1.87
C TRP A 298 -16.20 -3.43 3.16
N TYR A 299 -15.25 -3.21 4.06
CA TYR A 299 -15.07 -4.01 5.29
C TYR A 299 -15.97 -3.55 6.45
N GLU A 300 -16.82 -2.56 6.22
CA GLU A 300 -17.77 -2.09 7.21
C GLU A 300 -19.09 -2.88 7.16
N PRO A 301 -19.88 -2.90 8.25
CA PRO A 301 -21.16 -3.65 8.31
C PRO A 301 -22.16 -3.30 7.20
N MET A 302 -21.93 -2.21 6.47
CA MET A 302 -22.77 -1.72 5.38
C MET A 302 -22.56 -2.46 4.04
N GLY A 303 -21.57 -3.35 3.90
CA GLY A 303 -21.32 -4.06 2.65
C GLY A 303 -22.56 -4.78 2.09
N GLU A 304 -23.37 -5.39 2.96
CA GLU A 304 -24.64 -6.02 2.56
C GLU A 304 -25.72 -5.00 2.17
N SER A 305 -25.69 -3.79 2.73
CA SER A 305 -26.65 -2.73 2.37
C SER A 305 -26.29 -2.00 1.07
N LEU A 306 -25.03 -2.05 0.64
CA LEU A 306 -24.61 -1.42 -0.62
C LEU A 306 -25.22 -2.09 -1.85
N GLU A 307 -25.53 -3.39 -1.80
CA GLU A 307 -26.27 -4.08 -2.87
C GLU A 307 -27.66 -3.47 -3.09
N SER A 308 -28.26 -2.90 -2.05
CA SER A 308 -29.57 -2.27 -2.11
C SER A 308 -29.52 -0.74 -2.28
N THR A 309 -28.47 -0.08 -1.80
CA THR A 309 -28.37 1.40 -1.80
C THR A 309 -27.53 1.95 -2.95
N CYS A 310 -26.52 1.23 -3.39
CA CYS A 310 -25.61 1.68 -4.46
C CYS A 310 -25.00 0.50 -5.24
N PRO A 311 -25.82 -0.37 -5.88
CA PRO A 311 -25.34 -1.52 -6.64
C PRO A 311 -24.44 -1.12 -7.82
N GLU A 312 -24.62 0.09 -8.37
CA GLU A 312 -23.88 0.59 -9.53
C GLU A 312 -22.38 0.72 -9.24
N VAL A 313 -21.99 1.00 -7.98
CA VAL A 313 -20.58 1.12 -7.60
C VAL A 313 -19.88 -0.23 -7.66
N LEU A 314 -20.58 -1.32 -7.33
CA LEU A 314 -20.00 -2.66 -7.27
C LEU A 314 -19.46 -3.12 -8.63
N ALA A 315 -20.19 -2.80 -9.71
CA ALA A 315 -19.86 -3.19 -11.08
C ALA A 315 -19.18 -2.07 -11.89
N MET A 316 -18.73 -0.99 -11.24
CA MET A 316 -18.16 0.16 -11.93
C MET A 316 -16.87 -0.19 -12.67
N SER A 317 -16.73 0.24 -13.92
CA SER A 317 -15.52 0.00 -14.70
C SER A 317 -14.37 0.92 -14.27
N ARG A 318 -13.16 0.38 -14.18
CA ARG A 318 -11.95 1.16 -13.91
C ARG A 318 -11.69 2.25 -14.94
N GLY A 319 -12.10 2.02 -16.19
CA GLY A 319 -12.02 3.03 -17.26
C GLY A 319 -12.86 4.28 -16.96
N ARG A 320 -14.05 4.13 -16.37
CA ARG A 320 -14.91 5.25 -15.96
C ARG A 320 -14.27 6.05 -14.83
N ILE A 321 -13.70 5.38 -13.83
CA ILE A 321 -12.96 6.02 -12.74
C ILE A 321 -11.76 6.81 -13.29
N ALA A 322 -10.96 6.20 -14.15
CA ALA A 322 -9.81 6.85 -14.76
C ALA A 322 -10.22 8.07 -15.61
N ALA A 323 -11.27 7.96 -16.41
CA ALA A 323 -11.80 9.07 -17.20
C ALA A 323 -12.29 10.24 -16.33
N LEU A 324 -12.93 9.95 -15.18
CA LEU A 324 -13.30 10.99 -14.22
C LEU A 324 -12.05 11.70 -13.68
N LEU A 325 -11.07 10.95 -13.18
CA LEU A 325 -9.87 11.52 -12.57
C LEU A 325 -9.04 12.37 -13.55
N LEU A 326 -9.05 12.00 -14.83
CA LEU A 326 -8.44 12.82 -15.89
C LEU A 326 -9.21 14.13 -16.13
N ARG A 327 -10.53 14.13 -15.97
CA ARG A 327 -11.39 15.33 -16.11
C ARG A 327 -11.38 16.19 -14.85
N GLU A 328 -11.14 15.58 -13.70
CA GLU A 328 -11.10 16.23 -12.40
C GLU A 328 -9.72 16.08 -11.71
N PRO A 329 -8.65 16.67 -12.27
CA PRO A 329 -7.29 16.46 -11.74
C PRO A 329 -7.13 16.97 -10.30
N MET A 330 -7.91 17.97 -9.88
CA MET A 330 -7.90 18.45 -8.49
C MET A 330 -8.54 17.44 -7.53
N THR A 331 -9.57 16.71 -7.95
CA THR A 331 -10.13 15.60 -7.16
C THR A 331 -9.08 14.48 -7.02
N ALA A 332 -8.40 14.12 -8.10
CA ALA A 332 -7.31 13.15 -8.06
C ALA A 332 -6.19 13.60 -7.10
N LEU A 333 -5.79 14.86 -7.15
CA LEU A 333 -4.78 15.42 -6.25
C LEU A 333 -5.22 15.35 -4.78
N ARG A 334 -6.48 15.70 -4.48
CA ARG A 334 -7.02 15.61 -3.11
C ARG A 334 -7.07 14.18 -2.59
N VAL A 335 -7.42 13.21 -3.45
CA VAL A 335 -7.34 11.78 -3.08
C VAL A 335 -5.92 11.42 -2.63
N LEU A 336 -4.91 11.78 -3.40
CA LEU A 336 -3.51 11.52 -3.02
C LEU A 336 -3.14 12.20 -1.71
N LEU A 337 -3.45 13.50 -1.57
CA LEU A 337 -3.08 14.29 -0.39
C LEU A 337 -3.73 13.79 0.91
N ARG A 338 -4.99 13.36 0.84
CA ARG A 338 -5.71 12.80 1.99
C ARG A 338 -5.16 11.45 2.42
N GLY A 339 -4.63 10.65 1.50
CA GLY A 339 -3.99 9.37 1.81
C GLY A 339 -2.56 9.50 2.35
N TRP A 340 -1.90 10.66 2.23
CA TRP A 340 -0.50 10.83 2.64
C TRP A 340 -0.21 10.50 4.11
N PRO A 341 -1.03 10.88 5.09
CA PRO A 341 -0.78 10.52 6.50
C PRO A 341 -0.65 9.01 6.72
N GLN A 342 -1.40 8.19 5.99
CA GLN A 342 -1.34 6.73 6.13
C GLN A 342 -0.03 6.12 5.59
N LEU A 343 0.68 6.81 4.70
CA LEU A 343 1.99 6.37 4.20
C LEU A 343 3.09 6.51 5.25
N GLN A 344 2.81 7.20 6.36
CA GLN A 344 3.74 7.33 7.47
C GLN A 344 3.91 6.01 8.21
N ASP A 345 2.89 5.16 8.18
CA ASP A 345 2.95 3.80 8.68
C ASP A 345 3.52 2.85 7.62
N TRP A 346 4.76 2.45 7.79
CA TRP A 346 5.42 1.53 6.86
C TRP A 346 4.86 0.11 6.93
N ARG A 347 4.17 -0.23 7.98
CA ARG A 347 3.76 -1.60 8.28
C ARG A 347 2.30 -1.66 8.69
N LEU A 348 1.61 -2.74 8.29
CA LEU A 348 0.31 -3.06 8.87
C LEU A 348 0.39 -3.18 10.40
N GLY A 349 -0.55 -2.59 11.12
CA GLY A 349 -0.56 -2.58 12.58
C GLY A 349 -0.53 -3.97 13.20
N TYR A 350 -1.20 -4.94 12.57
CA TYR A 350 -1.24 -6.32 13.06
C TYR A 350 -0.03 -7.17 12.63
N LEU A 351 0.73 -6.79 11.62
CA LEU A 351 1.86 -7.58 11.14
C LEU A 351 2.98 -7.59 12.19
N GLY A 352 3.38 -8.78 12.62
CA GLY A 352 4.33 -9.00 13.70
C GLY A 352 3.70 -9.14 15.09
N ALA A 353 2.37 -9.10 15.19
CA ALA A 353 1.66 -9.49 16.41
C ALA A 353 1.86 -11.00 16.70
N ILE A 354 1.82 -11.35 17.96
CA ILE A 354 1.92 -12.75 18.44
C ILE A 354 0.59 -13.32 18.91
N GLU A 355 -0.38 -12.43 19.15
CA GLU A 355 -1.76 -12.77 19.52
C GLU A 355 -2.71 -11.71 18.96
N ARG A 356 -3.97 -12.10 18.66
CA ARG A 356 -4.97 -11.20 18.09
C ARG A 356 -5.24 -9.95 18.95
N GLN A 357 -5.27 -10.12 20.27
CA GLN A 357 -5.57 -9.04 21.22
C GLN A 357 -4.33 -8.22 21.61
N ARG A 358 -3.14 -8.69 21.28
CA ARG A 358 -1.86 -8.02 21.57
C ARG A 358 -1.22 -7.56 20.28
N PHE A 359 -1.83 -6.58 19.62
CA PHE A 359 -1.19 -5.86 18.52
C PHE A 359 -0.11 -4.92 19.09
N ALA A 360 0.97 -5.53 19.59
CA ALA A 360 2.05 -4.79 20.19
C ALA A 360 3.01 -4.20 19.14
N GLY A 361 2.66 -4.21 17.88
CA GLY A 361 3.39 -3.54 16.82
C GLY A 361 4.91 -3.78 16.83
N ALA A 362 5.68 -2.69 16.75
CA ALA A 362 7.14 -2.73 16.79
C ALA A 362 7.70 -3.23 18.13
N GLU A 363 6.97 -3.02 19.23
CA GLU A 363 7.41 -3.45 20.57
C GLU A 363 7.37 -4.97 20.73
N ALA A 364 6.32 -5.65 20.21
CA ALA A 364 6.28 -7.11 20.25
C ALA A 364 7.43 -7.73 19.45
N VAL A 365 7.71 -7.20 18.27
CA VAL A 365 8.84 -7.66 17.45
C VAL A 365 10.16 -7.45 18.22
N ARG A 366 10.34 -6.29 18.86
CA ARG A 366 11.53 -5.99 19.64
C ARG A 366 11.64 -6.87 20.88
N ALA A 367 10.53 -7.11 21.59
CA ALA A 367 10.51 -7.95 22.78
C ALA A 367 10.89 -9.41 22.48
N VAL A 368 10.45 -9.93 21.33
CA VAL A 368 10.70 -11.33 20.93
C VAL A 368 12.06 -11.50 20.26
N VAL A 369 12.47 -10.57 19.39
CA VAL A 369 13.68 -10.69 18.55
C VAL A 369 14.89 -10.01 19.19
N GLY A 370 14.66 -9.03 20.06
CA GLY A 370 15.74 -8.24 20.66
C GLY A 370 16.37 -7.21 19.70
N PRO A 371 17.68 -6.90 19.88
CA PRO A 371 18.36 -5.86 19.10
C PRO A 371 18.26 -5.96 17.59
N PRO A 372 18.21 -7.15 16.93
CA PRO A 372 18.00 -7.24 15.50
C PRO A 372 16.68 -6.63 15.00
N ALA A 373 15.69 -6.50 15.87
CA ALA A 373 14.38 -5.93 15.53
C ALA A 373 14.34 -4.39 15.49
N VAL A 374 15.46 -3.71 15.71
CA VAL A 374 15.53 -2.25 15.53
C VAL A 374 15.13 -1.90 14.10
N SER A 375 14.09 -1.08 13.96
CA SER A 375 13.49 -0.68 12.69
C SER A 375 13.52 0.83 12.53
N VAL A 376 13.57 1.29 11.29
CA VAL A 376 13.44 2.70 10.94
C VAL A 376 11.96 3.15 11.01
N ALA A 377 11.02 2.22 10.84
CA ALA A 377 9.59 2.54 10.80
C ALA A 377 9.08 3.36 11.99
N PRO A 378 9.37 3.04 13.27
CA PRO A 378 8.90 3.84 14.40
C PRO A 378 9.41 5.28 14.38
N TRP A 379 10.61 5.51 13.86
CA TRP A 379 11.17 6.87 13.75
C TRP A 379 10.41 7.71 12.73
N VAL A 380 9.98 7.09 11.63
CA VAL A 380 9.20 7.78 10.61
C VAL A 380 7.78 8.04 11.09
N THR A 381 7.15 7.07 11.75
CA THR A 381 5.81 7.25 12.36
C THR A 381 5.82 8.36 13.41
N ALA A 382 6.94 8.56 14.13
CA ALA A 382 7.09 9.63 15.12
C ALA A 382 7.38 11.02 14.52
N LEU A 383 7.59 11.15 13.22
CA LEU A 383 7.84 12.46 12.60
C LEU A 383 6.61 13.38 12.72
N PRO A 384 6.82 14.69 12.98
CA PRO A 384 5.73 15.65 12.86
C PRO A 384 5.04 15.56 11.48
N PRO A 385 3.70 15.58 11.40
CA PRO A 385 2.99 15.42 10.12
C PRO A 385 3.38 16.43 9.05
N ALA A 386 3.73 17.67 9.43
CA ALA A 386 4.19 18.69 8.50
C ALA A 386 5.56 18.32 7.89
N LEU A 387 6.48 17.79 8.70
CA LEU A 387 7.79 17.34 8.24
C LEU A 387 7.65 16.13 7.33
N PHE A 388 6.81 15.15 7.70
CA PHE A 388 6.56 13.99 6.86
C PHE A 388 5.99 14.40 5.49
N ARG A 389 4.99 15.29 5.48
CA ARG A 389 4.43 15.84 4.22
C ARG A 389 5.48 16.55 3.37
N PHE A 390 6.34 17.35 4.00
CA PHE A 390 7.44 18.02 3.30
C PHE A 390 8.41 17.00 2.68
N LEU A 391 8.82 15.95 3.42
CA LEU A 391 9.72 14.92 2.91
C LEU A 391 9.09 14.13 1.76
N LEU A 392 7.79 13.83 1.86
CA LEU A 392 7.06 13.15 0.79
C LEU A 392 6.92 14.03 -0.46
N ALA A 393 6.61 15.33 -0.29
CA ALA A 393 6.62 16.29 -1.40
C ALA A 393 8.02 16.45 -2.02
N SER A 394 9.07 16.45 -1.18
CA SER A 394 10.46 16.49 -1.64
C SER A 394 10.84 15.27 -2.47
N SER A 395 10.26 14.10 -2.18
CA SER A 395 10.50 12.90 -3.00
C SER A 395 9.91 13.01 -4.41
N LEU A 396 8.82 13.79 -4.62
CA LEU A 396 8.36 14.16 -5.97
C LEU A 396 9.36 15.08 -6.68
N GLY A 397 9.93 16.03 -5.95
CA GLY A 397 11.00 16.87 -6.46
C GLY A 397 12.22 16.04 -6.88
N LEU A 398 12.58 15.02 -6.08
CA LEU A 398 13.66 14.10 -6.41
C LEU A 398 13.35 13.26 -7.65
N LEU A 399 12.10 12.78 -7.78
CA LEU A 399 11.64 12.07 -8.97
C LEU A 399 11.77 12.95 -10.23
N ALA A 400 11.28 14.18 -10.17
CA ALA A 400 11.35 15.13 -11.29
C ALA A 400 12.82 15.44 -11.66
N ALA A 401 13.66 15.78 -10.68
CA ALA A 401 15.06 16.08 -10.90
C ALA A 401 15.84 14.89 -11.50
N SER A 402 15.61 13.69 -10.98
CA SER A 402 16.26 12.48 -11.49
C SER A 402 15.76 12.10 -12.89
N ALA A 403 14.46 12.29 -13.20
CA ALA A 403 13.90 12.12 -14.54
C ALA A 403 14.55 13.10 -15.53
N CYS A 404 14.63 14.38 -15.20
CA CYS A 404 15.29 15.39 -16.03
C CYS A 404 16.77 15.06 -16.26
N ALA A 405 17.49 14.60 -15.22
CA ALA A 405 18.88 14.17 -15.36
C ALA A 405 19.00 12.94 -16.27
N CYS A 406 18.14 11.95 -16.13
CA CYS A 406 18.10 10.79 -17.03
C CYS A 406 17.87 11.22 -18.49
N LEU A 407 16.86 12.04 -18.74
CA LEU A 407 16.55 12.54 -20.10
C LEU A 407 17.71 13.31 -20.70
N ARG A 408 18.32 14.22 -19.94
CA ARG A 408 19.48 15.00 -20.37
C ARG A 408 20.68 14.11 -20.71
N ASP A 409 20.98 13.13 -19.86
CA ASP A 409 22.14 12.27 -20.06
C ASP A 409 21.89 11.26 -21.18
N MET A 410 20.64 10.79 -21.35
CA MET A 410 20.20 10.03 -22.52
C MET A 410 20.41 10.80 -23.83
N ALA A 411 20.00 12.08 -23.88
CA ALA A 411 20.19 12.92 -25.06
C ALA A 411 21.67 13.13 -25.40
N ARG A 412 22.58 12.99 -24.41
CA ARG A 412 24.04 13.11 -24.59
C ARG A 412 24.74 11.76 -24.80
N GLY A 413 24.00 10.65 -24.87
CA GLY A 413 24.56 9.29 -24.98
C GLY A 413 25.41 8.90 -23.77
N ARG A 414 25.11 9.42 -22.58
CA ARG A 414 25.85 9.16 -21.35
C ARG A 414 25.01 8.30 -20.39
N SER A 415 25.69 7.47 -19.61
CA SER A 415 25.07 6.75 -18.51
C SER A 415 25.18 7.55 -17.21
N ALA A 416 24.07 7.63 -16.48
CA ALA A 416 23.96 8.31 -15.19
C ALA A 416 23.46 7.34 -14.13
N PRO A 417 24.29 6.42 -13.60
CA PRO A 417 23.84 5.37 -12.67
C PRO A 417 23.11 5.92 -11.44
N LEU A 418 23.54 7.06 -10.89
CA LEU A 418 22.89 7.69 -9.75
C LEU A 418 21.49 8.21 -10.11
N ALA A 419 21.36 8.94 -11.23
CA ALA A 419 20.06 9.45 -11.67
C ALA A 419 19.08 8.30 -11.98
N LEU A 420 19.56 7.23 -12.63
CA LEU A 420 18.77 6.02 -12.90
C LEU A 420 18.33 5.32 -11.61
N ALA A 421 19.23 5.20 -10.62
CA ALA A 421 18.89 4.62 -9.32
C ALA A 421 17.79 5.45 -8.61
N LEU A 422 17.98 6.77 -8.52
CA LEU A 422 17.04 7.66 -7.86
C LEU A 422 15.69 7.69 -8.60
N PHE A 423 15.70 7.75 -9.94
CA PHE A 423 14.49 7.70 -10.74
C PHE A 423 13.74 6.37 -10.57
N ALA A 424 14.43 5.24 -10.65
CA ALA A 424 13.80 3.92 -10.50
C ALA A 424 13.22 3.73 -9.09
N LEU A 425 13.93 4.17 -8.05
CA LEU A 425 13.48 4.07 -6.66
C LEU A 425 12.29 5.01 -6.40
N THR A 426 12.42 6.30 -6.68
CA THR A 426 11.34 7.26 -6.42
C THR A 426 10.14 7.04 -7.35
N GLY A 427 10.38 6.66 -8.61
CA GLY A 427 9.33 6.31 -9.55
C GLY A 427 8.55 5.07 -9.11
N SER A 428 9.25 4.02 -8.62
CA SER A 428 8.58 2.83 -8.07
C SER A 428 7.76 3.15 -6.83
N ALA A 429 8.26 4.02 -5.96
CA ALA A 429 7.55 4.46 -4.77
C ALA A 429 6.26 5.20 -5.15
N TRP A 430 6.35 6.20 -6.01
CA TRP A 430 5.18 6.97 -6.43
C TRP A 430 4.20 6.17 -7.27
N TYR A 431 4.69 5.26 -8.09
CA TYR A 431 3.84 4.29 -8.78
C TYR A 431 3.02 3.45 -7.76
N ALA A 432 3.67 2.93 -6.72
CA ALA A 432 3.00 2.15 -5.68
C ALA A 432 1.97 2.98 -4.91
N ILE A 433 2.28 4.25 -4.56
CA ILE A 433 1.36 5.17 -3.90
C ILE A 433 0.12 5.42 -4.76
N VAL A 434 0.32 5.80 -6.02
CA VAL A 434 -0.76 6.11 -6.95
C VAL A 434 -1.65 4.89 -7.19
N THR A 435 -1.03 3.73 -7.46
CA THR A 435 -1.79 2.50 -7.71
C THR A 435 -2.51 1.96 -6.48
N ALA A 436 -1.99 2.18 -5.27
CA ALA A 436 -2.68 1.84 -4.03
C ALA A 436 -3.93 2.72 -3.85
N MET A 437 -3.77 4.03 -3.88
CA MET A 437 -4.87 4.96 -3.58
C MET A 437 -5.98 4.96 -4.64
N PHE A 438 -5.64 4.76 -5.92
CA PHE A 438 -6.64 4.64 -6.98
C PHE A 438 -7.04 3.20 -7.30
N GLY A 439 -6.38 2.23 -6.70
CA GLY A 439 -6.71 0.81 -6.80
C GLY A 439 -7.65 0.33 -5.69
N ASP A 440 -7.41 0.78 -4.46
CA ASP A 440 -7.99 0.21 -3.23
C ASP A 440 -8.38 1.30 -2.19
N GLY A 441 -8.37 2.55 -2.61
CA GLY A 441 -8.69 3.69 -1.73
C GLY A 441 -7.69 3.84 -0.58
N TYR A 442 -8.22 4.03 0.62
CA TYR A 442 -7.40 4.22 1.83
C TYR A 442 -7.32 2.98 2.71
N VAL A 443 -7.88 1.86 2.25
CA VAL A 443 -7.84 0.60 3.02
C VAL A 443 -6.44 0.01 2.97
N GLU A 444 -5.87 -0.27 4.14
CA GLU A 444 -4.54 -0.88 4.28
C GLU A 444 -3.45 -0.29 3.35
N VAL A 445 -3.38 1.05 3.24
CA VAL A 445 -2.45 1.75 2.32
C VAL A 445 -1.02 1.28 2.51
N SER A 446 -0.57 1.03 3.74
CA SER A 446 0.79 0.51 4.03
C SER A 446 1.07 -0.84 3.37
N ARG A 447 0.04 -1.68 3.16
CA ARG A 447 0.15 -2.96 2.43
C ARG A 447 0.09 -2.76 0.92
N HIS A 448 -0.90 -2.00 0.45
CA HIS A 448 -1.10 -1.80 -0.98
C HIS A 448 0.00 -0.94 -1.61
N ALA A 449 0.55 0.03 -0.87
CA ALA A 449 1.72 0.82 -1.25
C ALA A 449 3.04 0.25 -0.71
N GLN A 450 3.15 -1.06 -0.45
CA GLN A 450 4.30 -1.70 0.22
C GLN A 450 5.67 -1.32 -0.37
N LEU A 451 5.76 -1.08 -1.68
CA LEU A 451 7.01 -0.68 -2.31
C LEU A 451 7.39 0.79 -2.05
N ALA A 452 6.46 1.62 -1.58
CA ALA A 452 6.70 3.06 -1.42
C ALA A 452 7.81 3.33 -0.39
N ALA A 453 7.63 2.83 0.84
CA ALA A 453 8.56 3.07 1.92
C ALA A 453 9.96 2.51 1.64
N PRO A 454 10.17 1.21 1.32
CA PRO A 454 11.51 0.70 1.06
C PRO A 454 12.20 1.40 -0.12
N CYS A 455 11.45 1.79 -1.16
CA CYS A 455 12.04 2.53 -2.28
C CYS A 455 12.44 3.96 -1.90
N LEU A 456 11.62 4.70 -1.13
CA LEU A 456 11.97 6.04 -0.67
C LEU A 456 13.17 6.02 0.28
N TYR A 457 13.22 5.06 1.22
CA TYR A 457 14.35 4.92 2.14
C TYR A 457 15.62 4.49 1.42
N ALA A 458 15.51 3.57 0.45
CA ALA A 458 16.65 3.21 -0.38
C ALA A 458 17.16 4.41 -1.20
N ALA A 459 16.27 5.24 -1.72
CA ALA A 459 16.67 6.48 -2.42
C ALA A 459 17.40 7.44 -1.48
N ALA A 460 16.89 7.64 -0.26
CA ALA A 460 17.55 8.47 0.75
C ALA A 460 18.93 7.91 1.14
N VAL A 461 19.04 6.60 1.37
CA VAL A 461 20.32 5.94 1.69
C VAL A 461 21.32 6.08 0.54
N VAL A 462 20.89 5.83 -0.71
CA VAL A 462 21.76 5.98 -1.89
C VAL A 462 22.21 7.42 -2.04
N LEU A 463 21.32 8.39 -1.84
CA LEU A 463 21.65 9.82 -1.95
C LEU A 463 22.67 10.24 -0.89
N VAL A 464 22.43 9.87 0.38
CA VAL A 464 23.35 10.15 1.50
C VAL A 464 24.70 9.45 1.30
N ALA A 465 24.70 8.15 0.99
CA ALA A 465 25.94 7.42 0.72
C ALA A 465 26.75 8.04 -0.43
N SER A 466 26.07 8.57 -1.44
CA SER A 466 26.71 9.22 -2.59
C SER A 466 27.31 10.57 -2.24
N LEU A 467 26.75 11.32 -1.27
CA LEU A 467 27.37 12.54 -0.75
C LEU A 467 28.71 12.26 -0.09
N PHE A 468 28.82 11.16 0.62
CA PHE A 468 30.04 10.73 1.31
C PHE A 468 30.99 9.89 0.43
N ALA A 469 30.66 9.68 -0.84
CA ALA A 469 31.52 8.95 -1.80
C ALA A 469 32.97 9.47 -1.86
N PRO A 470 33.26 10.80 -1.78
CA PRO A 470 34.63 11.30 -1.75
C PRO A 470 35.45 10.85 -0.54
N LEU A 471 34.81 10.54 0.58
CA LEU A 471 35.50 10.01 1.77
C LEU A 471 35.94 8.55 1.57
N VAL A 472 35.25 7.84 0.69
CA VAL A 472 35.49 6.43 0.36
C VAL A 472 36.49 6.28 -0.79
N SER A 473 36.42 7.16 -1.80
CA SER A 473 37.30 7.14 -2.98
C SER A 473 37.62 8.58 -3.38
N PHE A 474 38.93 8.93 -3.40
CA PHE A 474 39.43 10.28 -3.71
C PHE A 474 39.55 10.56 -5.22
N ASP A 475 38.75 9.92 -6.06
CA ASP A 475 38.78 10.17 -7.47
C ASP A 475 37.85 11.34 -7.89
N ILE A 476 38.09 11.93 -9.06
CA ILE A 476 37.28 13.01 -9.61
C ILE A 476 35.83 12.54 -9.81
N ARG A 477 35.60 11.27 -10.09
CA ARG A 477 34.24 10.73 -10.29
C ARG A 477 33.44 10.72 -9.01
N SER A 478 34.06 10.39 -7.86
CA SER A 478 33.38 10.43 -6.55
C SER A 478 32.99 11.85 -6.15
N ARG A 479 33.85 12.85 -6.42
CA ARG A 479 33.51 14.26 -6.21
C ARG A 479 32.35 14.72 -7.09
N ARG A 480 32.34 14.35 -8.38
CA ARG A 480 31.21 14.64 -9.29
C ARG A 480 29.91 13.99 -8.80
N THR A 481 29.98 12.77 -8.29
CA THR A 481 28.80 12.08 -7.72
C THR A 481 28.28 12.82 -6.49
N ALA A 482 29.15 13.27 -5.59
CA ALA A 482 28.76 14.03 -4.41
C ALA A 482 28.12 15.39 -4.78
N PHE A 483 28.68 16.12 -5.74
CA PHE A 483 28.08 17.36 -6.27
C PHE A 483 26.71 17.11 -6.90
N ALA A 484 26.56 16.03 -7.68
CA ALA A 484 25.27 15.66 -8.25
C ALA A 484 24.25 15.35 -7.15
N SER A 485 24.65 14.62 -6.09
CA SER A 485 23.81 14.31 -4.94
C SER A 485 23.37 15.56 -4.17
N ALA A 486 24.29 16.51 -3.96
CA ALA A 486 23.96 17.79 -3.35
C ALA A 486 22.96 18.58 -4.21
N GLY A 487 23.14 18.58 -5.54
CA GLY A 487 22.20 19.17 -6.49
C GLY A 487 20.81 18.51 -6.45
N PHE A 488 20.73 17.18 -6.36
CA PHE A 488 19.47 16.47 -6.20
C PHE A 488 18.78 16.81 -4.87
N LEU A 489 19.52 16.91 -3.77
CA LEU A 489 18.96 17.32 -2.47
C LEU A 489 18.41 18.75 -2.53
N ALA A 490 19.17 19.69 -3.08
CA ALA A 490 18.74 21.07 -3.19
C ALA A 490 17.48 21.21 -4.07
N ALA A 491 17.47 20.56 -5.24
CA ALA A 491 16.30 20.55 -6.12
C ALA A 491 15.09 19.88 -5.46
N SER A 492 15.30 18.76 -4.77
CA SER A 492 14.27 18.03 -4.02
C SER A 492 13.65 18.91 -2.93
N ALA A 493 14.47 19.58 -2.12
CA ALA A 493 14.00 20.46 -1.05
C ALA A 493 13.27 21.70 -1.61
N ALA A 494 13.78 22.33 -2.65
CA ALA A 494 13.16 23.50 -3.26
C ALA A 494 11.79 23.16 -3.87
N LEU A 495 11.72 22.09 -4.67
CA LEU A 495 10.46 21.61 -5.25
C LEU A 495 9.49 21.11 -4.18
N GLY A 496 10.00 20.42 -3.14
CA GLY A 496 9.19 19.98 -2.01
C GLY A 496 8.58 21.13 -1.24
N GLY A 497 9.34 22.21 -1.00
CA GLY A 497 8.83 23.42 -0.37
C GLY A 497 7.73 24.08 -1.20
N LEU A 498 7.97 24.27 -2.51
CA LEU A 498 6.98 24.84 -3.44
C LEU A 498 5.70 23.96 -3.50
N LEU A 499 5.87 22.66 -3.67
CA LEU A 499 4.74 21.71 -3.69
C LEU A 499 3.97 21.72 -2.38
N SER A 500 4.64 21.74 -1.22
CA SER A 500 3.95 21.79 0.09
C SER A 500 3.09 23.04 0.23
N MET A 501 3.52 24.19 -0.30
CA MET A 501 2.70 25.42 -0.32
C MET A 501 1.48 25.27 -1.23
N VAL A 502 1.67 24.77 -2.46
CA VAL A 502 0.57 24.58 -3.43
C VAL A 502 -0.42 23.53 -2.93
N LEU A 503 0.09 22.44 -2.37
CA LEU A 503 -0.74 21.32 -1.92
C LEU A 503 -1.60 21.67 -0.68
N SER A 504 -1.15 22.59 0.18
CA SER A 504 -1.95 23.06 1.32
C SER A 504 -3.25 23.73 0.88
N THR A 505 -3.27 24.41 -0.26
CA THR A 505 -4.45 25.08 -0.82
C THR A 505 -5.43 24.11 -1.47
N ALA A 506 -5.01 22.92 -1.84
CA ALA A 506 -5.86 21.88 -2.45
C ALA A 506 -6.78 21.17 -1.44
N MET A 507 -6.47 21.25 -0.14
CA MET A 507 -7.22 20.61 0.95
C MET A 507 -8.43 21.45 1.37
N GLU A 508 -9.35 21.72 0.43
CA GLU A 508 -10.61 22.39 0.72
C GLU A 508 -11.59 21.46 1.43
N ARG A 509 -12.51 22.04 2.23
CA ARG A 509 -13.62 21.31 2.83
C ARG A 509 -14.58 20.81 1.77
N VAL A 510 -15.17 19.65 1.99
CA VAL A 510 -16.33 19.20 1.22
C VAL A 510 -17.52 20.07 1.64
N PRO A 511 -18.20 20.76 0.70
CA PRO A 511 -19.15 21.83 1.04
C PRO A 511 -20.55 21.32 1.41
N MET A 512 -20.71 20.13 1.98
CA MET A 512 -22.01 19.56 2.33
C MET A 512 -21.93 18.74 3.62
N ALA A 513 -23.09 18.59 4.28
CA ALA A 513 -23.23 17.63 5.36
C ALA A 513 -23.10 16.19 4.82
N ILE A 514 -22.45 15.35 5.60
CA ILE A 514 -22.22 13.94 5.31
C ILE A 514 -22.44 13.11 6.55
N GLY A 515 -22.80 11.86 6.39
CA GLY A 515 -22.95 10.93 7.50
C GLY A 515 -23.41 9.57 7.05
N VAL A 516 -23.36 8.65 7.98
CA VAL A 516 -23.77 7.26 7.76
C VAL A 516 -24.54 6.78 8.99
N VAL A 517 -25.63 6.06 8.74
CA VAL A 517 -26.39 5.35 9.77
C VAL A 517 -25.88 3.90 9.80
N ASP A 518 -25.26 3.51 10.90
CA ASP A 518 -24.67 2.17 11.07
C ASP A 518 -25.73 1.15 11.53
N ARG A 519 -26.64 1.57 12.40
CA ARG A 519 -27.75 0.74 12.87
C ARG A 519 -29.08 1.43 12.64
N PRO A 520 -30.13 0.66 12.38
CA PRO A 520 -30.18 -0.81 12.24
C PRO A 520 -29.47 -1.28 10.97
N THR A 521 -28.83 -2.44 11.02
CA THR A 521 -28.19 -3.06 9.84
C THR A 521 -29.18 -3.74 8.90
N ARG A 522 -30.40 -4.04 9.41
CA ARG A 522 -31.47 -4.67 8.65
C ARG A 522 -32.71 -3.77 8.65
N ASN A 523 -33.41 -3.78 7.53
CA ASN A 523 -34.66 -3.04 7.41
C ASN A 523 -35.88 -3.79 8.03
N ILE A 524 -35.74 -5.09 8.28
CA ILE A 524 -36.74 -5.91 8.97
C ILE A 524 -36.26 -6.07 10.41
N VAL A 525 -37.06 -5.59 11.35
CA VAL A 525 -36.68 -5.49 12.77
C VAL A 525 -37.84 -5.94 13.65
N PRO A 526 -37.59 -6.46 14.87
CA PRO A 526 -38.65 -6.77 15.82
C PRO A 526 -39.43 -5.49 16.21
N ALA A 527 -40.69 -5.64 16.57
CA ALA A 527 -41.53 -4.55 17.04
C ALA A 527 -41.17 -4.11 18.49
N ALA A 528 -39.94 -3.66 18.66
CA ALA A 528 -39.34 -3.20 19.92
C ALA A 528 -38.71 -1.81 19.71
N PRO A 529 -38.30 -1.10 20.75
CA PRO A 529 -37.54 0.13 20.59
C PRO A 529 -36.31 -0.11 19.71
N LEU A 530 -36.14 0.74 18.70
CA LEU A 530 -35.12 0.55 17.67
C LEU A 530 -34.01 1.60 17.78
N GLU A 531 -32.80 1.18 18.05
CA GLU A 531 -31.65 2.04 18.14
C GLU A 531 -31.11 2.38 16.75
N PHE A 532 -30.96 3.70 16.49
CA PHE A 532 -30.24 4.24 15.36
C PHE A 532 -28.90 4.77 15.84
N THR A 533 -27.82 4.27 15.29
CA THR A 533 -26.46 4.76 15.56
C THR A 533 -25.75 5.11 14.27
N GLY A 534 -24.81 6.01 14.33
CA GLY A 534 -24.02 6.41 13.18
C GLY A 534 -23.08 7.58 13.48
N TRP A 535 -22.65 8.23 12.44
CA TRP A 535 -21.86 9.45 12.51
C TRP A 535 -22.38 10.49 11.52
N ALA A 536 -22.15 11.76 11.83
CA ALA A 536 -22.51 12.87 10.97
C ALA A 536 -21.48 14.00 11.09
N LEU A 537 -21.20 14.67 9.99
CA LEU A 537 -20.31 15.82 9.89
C LEU A 537 -20.94 16.90 9.02
N GLU A 538 -20.67 18.16 9.33
CA GLU A 538 -21.12 19.31 8.57
C GLU A 538 -20.03 20.39 8.58
N PRO A 539 -19.75 21.08 7.43
CA PRO A 539 -18.66 22.05 7.32
C PRO A 539 -18.71 23.20 8.33
N SER A 540 -19.89 23.68 8.72
CA SER A 540 -20.07 24.71 9.74
C SER A 540 -20.20 24.16 11.17
N GLY A 541 -20.17 22.83 11.31
CA GLY A 541 -20.44 22.08 12.54
C GLY A 541 -21.90 21.63 12.64
N VAL A 542 -22.10 20.49 13.28
CA VAL A 542 -23.42 19.90 13.51
C VAL A 542 -24.06 20.53 14.76
N ALA A 543 -25.28 21.05 14.61
CA ALA A 543 -26.09 21.52 15.73
C ALA A 543 -26.95 20.38 16.32
N ALA A 544 -27.51 19.53 15.46
CA ALA A 544 -28.33 18.39 15.84
C ALA A 544 -28.36 17.32 14.75
N VAL A 545 -28.65 16.07 15.15
CA VAL A 545 -29.07 15.00 14.25
C VAL A 545 -30.50 14.60 14.64
N GLU A 546 -31.36 14.44 13.66
CA GLU A 546 -32.78 14.19 13.88
C GLU A 546 -33.25 13.01 13.02
N LEU A 547 -34.03 12.11 13.61
CA LEU A 547 -34.83 11.14 12.87
C LEU A 547 -36.23 11.73 12.63
N VAL A 548 -36.65 11.73 11.38
CA VAL A 548 -37.98 12.21 10.97
C VAL A 548 -38.72 11.07 10.29
N THR A 549 -39.85 10.69 10.87
CA THR A 549 -40.69 9.63 10.33
C THR A 549 -41.69 10.16 9.31
N ASP A 550 -42.32 9.28 8.53
CA ASP A 550 -43.36 9.64 7.54
C ASP A 550 -44.60 10.29 8.20
N ASP A 551 -44.92 9.98 9.46
CA ASP A 551 -45.96 10.64 10.26
C ASP A 551 -45.46 11.92 10.95
N GLN A 552 -44.36 12.50 10.49
CA GLN A 552 -43.75 13.76 10.95
C GLN A 552 -43.32 13.76 12.43
N ARG A 553 -43.14 12.60 13.05
CA ARG A 553 -42.52 12.55 14.37
C ARG A 553 -41.04 12.86 14.24
N LEU A 554 -40.56 13.69 15.14
CA LEU A 554 -39.17 14.06 15.25
C LEU A 554 -38.59 13.44 16.51
N VAL A 555 -37.50 12.66 16.33
CA VAL A 555 -36.70 12.09 17.41
C VAL A 555 -35.32 12.71 17.34
N ALA A 556 -34.95 13.49 18.35
CA ALA A 556 -33.62 14.07 18.43
C ALA A 556 -32.61 13.00 18.83
N ALA A 557 -31.52 12.91 18.10
CA ALA A 557 -30.39 12.05 18.44
C ALA A 557 -29.46 12.75 19.45
N ARG A 558 -28.88 12.00 20.35
CA ARG A 558 -27.75 12.45 21.14
C ARG A 558 -26.53 12.46 20.23
N TYR A 559 -26.09 13.65 19.83
CA TYR A 559 -24.89 13.88 19.00
C TYR A 559 -23.69 14.29 19.85
N GLY A 560 -22.48 14.27 19.28
CA GLY A 560 -21.25 14.66 19.96
C GLY A 560 -20.61 13.51 20.74
N LEU A 561 -20.93 12.27 20.37
CA LEU A 561 -20.35 11.08 20.96
C LEU A 561 -19.02 10.73 20.27
N PRO A 562 -18.03 10.22 21.03
CA PRO A 562 -16.87 9.61 20.41
C PRO A 562 -17.32 8.47 19.49
N TYR A 563 -16.91 8.51 18.24
CA TYR A 563 -17.17 7.40 17.34
C TYR A 563 -16.11 6.33 17.55
N ALA A 564 -16.40 5.34 18.38
CA ALA A 564 -15.47 4.34 18.92
C ALA A 564 -15.33 3.07 18.04
N GLY A 565 -15.41 3.19 16.73
CA GLY A 565 -15.14 2.06 15.82
C GLY A 565 -13.86 2.24 15.04
N ALA A 566 -13.49 1.23 14.25
CA ALA A 566 -12.41 1.32 13.27
C ALA A 566 -12.51 2.57 12.35
N ARG A 567 -13.67 3.21 12.32
CA ARG A 567 -13.94 4.46 11.60
C ARG A 567 -13.49 5.72 12.31
N GLY A 568 -13.29 5.75 13.63
CA GLY A 568 -12.91 6.98 14.32
C GLY A 568 -11.60 7.56 13.78
N GLU A 569 -10.60 6.70 13.59
CA GLU A 569 -9.35 7.07 12.92
C GLU A 569 -9.56 7.37 11.43
N ALA A 570 -10.43 6.61 10.76
CA ALA A 570 -10.77 6.81 9.35
C ALA A 570 -11.48 8.16 9.10
N LEU A 571 -12.39 8.58 9.97
CA LEU A 571 -13.06 9.87 9.84
C LEU A 571 -12.09 11.05 9.88
N ARG A 572 -11.10 11.01 10.79
CA ARG A 572 -10.03 12.03 10.84
C ARG A 572 -9.22 12.07 9.55
N LEU A 573 -8.97 10.92 8.96
CA LEU A 573 -8.25 10.79 7.71
C LEU A 573 -9.07 11.31 6.53
N TYR A 574 -10.34 10.88 6.43
CA TYR A 574 -11.20 11.23 5.30
C TYR A 574 -11.69 12.68 5.35
N PHE A 575 -11.93 13.21 6.55
CA PHE A 575 -12.55 14.52 6.74
C PHE A 575 -11.77 15.43 7.70
N PRO A 576 -10.47 15.61 7.54
CA PRO A 576 -9.61 16.31 8.51
C PRO A 576 -9.96 17.80 8.69
N SER A 577 -10.73 18.37 7.76
CA SER A 577 -11.13 19.78 7.77
C SER A 577 -12.52 20.02 8.33
N TYR A 578 -13.26 18.96 8.70
CA TYR A 578 -14.56 19.14 9.35
C TYR A 578 -14.39 19.41 10.84
N PRO A 579 -15.15 20.35 11.42
CA PRO A 579 -15.23 20.43 12.87
C PRO A 579 -15.91 19.17 13.44
N ASP A 580 -15.70 18.92 14.71
CA ASP A 580 -16.34 17.85 15.47
C ASP A 580 -16.02 16.41 14.98
N VAL A 581 -15.00 16.22 14.15
CA VAL A 581 -14.62 14.90 13.60
C VAL A 581 -14.34 13.85 14.68
N ASP A 582 -13.87 14.26 15.86
CA ASP A 582 -13.58 13.39 17.00
C ASP A 582 -14.83 13.02 17.81
N ALA A 583 -15.90 13.78 17.62
CA ALA A 583 -17.18 13.65 18.31
C ALA A 583 -18.34 13.58 17.32
N ALA A 584 -18.12 12.89 16.19
CA ALA A 584 -19.07 12.80 15.08
C ALA A 584 -20.20 11.80 15.33
N GLY A 585 -20.10 10.96 16.36
CA GLY A 585 -21.06 9.88 16.64
C GLY A 585 -22.41 10.39 17.13
N PHE A 586 -23.49 9.69 16.74
CA PHE A 586 -24.81 9.92 17.26
C PHE A 586 -25.53 8.62 17.61
N VAL A 587 -26.48 8.73 18.55
CA VAL A 587 -27.41 7.66 18.95
C VAL A 587 -28.80 8.25 19.11
N ALA A 588 -29.82 7.60 18.52
CA ALA A 588 -31.22 7.90 18.70
C ALA A 588 -32.01 6.62 18.90
N GLU A 589 -33.04 6.65 19.70
CA GLU A 589 -33.95 5.52 19.95
C GLU A 589 -35.33 5.82 19.39
N LEU A 590 -35.77 5.04 18.40
CA LEU A 590 -37.13 5.12 17.86
C LEU A 590 -38.04 4.24 18.74
N PRO A 591 -39.06 4.83 19.36
CA PRO A 591 -39.92 4.08 20.29
C PRO A 591 -40.74 3.00 19.56
N ALA A 592 -41.01 1.87 20.20
CA ALA A 592 -41.76 0.74 19.63
C ALA A 592 -43.14 1.15 19.08
N VAL A 593 -43.80 2.17 19.68
CA VAL A 593 -45.08 2.70 19.21
C VAL A 593 -44.99 3.28 17.78
N ALA A 594 -43.85 3.73 17.34
CA ALA A 594 -43.64 4.20 15.97
C ALA A 594 -43.69 3.04 14.97
N LEU A 595 -43.29 1.83 15.39
CA LEU A 595 -43.24 0.62 14.57
C LEU A 595 -44.57 -0.17 14.57
N ALA A 596 -45.54 0.23 15.38
CA ALA A 596 -46.83 -0.48 15.48
C ALA A 596 -47.63 -0.52 14.17
N LYS A 597 -47.34 0.37 13.23
CA LYS A 597 -47.98 0.41 11.89
C LYS A 597 -47.44 -0.65 10.91
N GLY A 598 -46.41 -1.39 11.28
CA GLY A 598 -45.79 -2.45 10.47
C GLY A 598 -44.74 -1.96 9.48
N THR A 599 -44.89 -0.79 8.86
CA THR A 599 -43.90 -0.19 7.97
C THR A 599 -43.76 1.30 8.28
N LEU A 600 -42.54 1.80 8.31
CA LEU A 600 -42.21 3.19 8.66
C LEU A 600 -41.05 3.66 7.80
N ASP A 601 -41.22 4.80 7.12
CA ASP A 601 -40.10 5.49 6.45
C ASP A 601 -39.46 6.46 7.44
N VAL A 602 -38.17 6.29 7.68
CA VAL A 602 -37.34 7.09 8.59
C VAL A 602 -36.27 7.82 7.80
N ARG A 603 -36.21 9.14 7.96
CA ARG A 603 -35.18 10.01 7.39
C ARG A 603 -34.23 10.46 8.50
N THR A 604 -32.94 10.41 8.28
CA THR A 604 -31.95 10.97 9.18
C THR A 604 -31.48 12.31 8.64
N ILE A 605 -31.68 13.36 9.41
CA ILE A 605 -31.41 14.75 9.02
C ILE A 605 -30.32 15.33 9.91
N VAL A 606 -29.29 15.87 9.30
CA VAL A 606 -28.26 16.69 9.96
C VAL A 606 -28.69 18.14 9.93
N VAL A 607 -28.73 18.79 11.08
CA VAL A 607 -28.97 20.21 11.23
C VAL A 607 -27.61 20.89 11.47
N ALA A 608 -27.25 21.76 10.56
CA ALA A 608 -26.01 22.55 10.64
C ALA A 608 -26.14 23.66 11.72
N LYS A 609 -25.02 24.14 12.26
CA LYS A 609 -25.00 25.34 13.14
C LYS A 609 -25.51 26.59 12.42
N THR A 610 -25.52 26.59 11.09
CA THR A 610 -26.14 27.63 10.25
C THR A 610 -27.67 27.51 10.12
N GLY A 611 -28.27 26.44 10.64
CA GLY A 611 -29.67 26.13 10.50
C GLY A 611 -30.04 25.32 9.24
N THR A 612 -29.07 25.07 8.34
CA THR A 612 -29.32 24.25 7.14
C THR A 612 -29.63 22.80 7.55
N ARG A 613 -30.65 22.21 6.92
CA ARG A 613 -31.07 20.83 7.17
C ARG A 613 -30.74 19.96 5.96
N THR A 614 -29.98 18.90 6.16
CA THR A 614 -29.56 17.99 5.10
C THR A 614 -29.94 16.56 5.46
N GLU A 615 -30.66 15.89 4.57
CA GLU A 615 -30.96 14.46 4.69
C GLU A 615 -29.71 13.66 4.33
N ILE A 616 -29.24 12.82 5.27
CA ILE A 616 -28.06 11.97 5.08
C ILE A 616 -28.42 10.50 4.89
N ASP A 617 -29.62 10.08 5.31
CA ASP A 617 -30.09 8.70 5.17
C ASP A 617 -31.61 8.65 5.10
N ARG A 618 -32.13 7.65 4.37
CA ARG A 618 -33.55 7.31 4.33
C ARG A 618 -33.74 5.81 4.30
N ARG A 619 -34.48 5.28 5.27
CA ARG A 619 -34.74 3.85 5.40
C ARG A 619 -36.20 3.55 5.54
N ARG A 620 -36.63 2.48 4.88
CA ARG A 620 -37.93 1.89 5.08
C ARG A 620 -37.81 0.74 6.06
N ILE A 621 -38.29 0.92 7.26
CA ILE A 621 -38.24 -0.07 8.33
C ILE A 621 -39.53 -0.87 8.32
N VAL A 622 -39.44 -2.20 8.37
CA VAL A 622 -40.57 -3.12 8.44
C VAL A 622 -40.49 -3.85 9.78
N ALA A 623 -41.53 -3.66 10.61
CA ALA A 623 -41.63 -4.39 11.88
C ALA A 623 -42.16 -5.80 11.64
N GLU A 624 -41.44 -6.82 12.11
CA GLU A 624 -41.96 -8.18 12.15
C GLU A 624 -43.14 -8.24 13.12
N ARG A 625 -44.29 -8.71 12.63
CA ARG A 625 -45.41 -9.08 13.48
C ARG A 625 -45.15 -10.50 13.97
N HIS A 626 -44.97 -10.66 15.28
CA HIS A 626 -45.00 -11.95 15.92
C HIS A 626 -46.41 -12.52 15.93
#